data_5e1e2921ede45c2cc90be21797f2543d
#
_entry.id   5e1e2921ede45c2cc90be21797f2543d
#
_cell.length_a   1.000
_cell.length_b   1.000
_cell.length_c   1.000
_cell.angle_alpha   90.00
_cell.angle_beta   90.00
_cell.angle_gamma   90.00
#
_symmetry.space_group_name_H-M   'P 1'
#
loop_
_entity.id
_entity.type
_entity.pdbx_description
1 polymer ?
#
loop_
_entity_poly.entity_id
_entity_poly.type
_entity_poly.pdbx_seq_one_letter_code
_entity_poly.pdbx_strand_id
1 'polypeptide(L)'
;MNKFNFHVGINKHLCIAIKCSNNQIKTIMKFKTKFAISLFTIAMAFTSCNTEDVSESTTEEASLTTNQNVSTSRVGVCSEVPGWASQNGGTTGGGTSAETAVTTYAQLKSAIENTSVKLIKVSGTITVSARISFQNQTGKTIYGTSGAKIVSTNQTKDGSGIIYFKGSKNIIIRNLIFEGPGAYDTDGWDNVTLDNCQNVWVDHCEFRDGVDGNFDIKNKSDYISVTYTKFTYLKAPRAGGSGGSDDHRYSNLIGSSDSATGDRGTLRITFARCWWASGCKERMPRVRFGKVHIINCYFNSSVSNKCIAAGFEANIKVENNVFENVKTPIELMTGLTAVTVTSGNVFTNTSGNTAGKNTAFTPPYSIVTLLASAVKSDISAGAGATFAGNICGSF
;
A
#
# COMPACT_ATOMS: atom_id res chain seq x y z
N MET A 1 -2.60 -63.71 -26.78
CA MET A 1 -3.32 -64.65 -25.92
C MET A 1 -3.36 -64.08 -24.51
N ASN A 2 -4.51 -64.16 -23.91
CA ASN A 2 -4.97 -63.78 -22.57
C ASN A 2 -5.41 -62.35 -22.37
N LYS A 3 -6.72 -62.21 -22.58
CA LYS A 3 -7.62 -61.19 -22.03
C LYS A 3 -7.82 -61.40 -20.54
N PHE A 4 -7.80 -60.38 -19.72
CA PHE A 4 -8.52 -60.42 -18.45
C PHE A 4 -9.44 -59.20 -18.37
N ASN A 5 -10.74 -59.50 -18.39
CA ASN A 5 -11.85 -58.60 -18.03
C ASN A 5 -11.91 -58.51 -16.53
N PHE A 6 -12.13 -57.29 -15.97
CA PHE A 6 -12.69 -57.15 -14.65
C PHE A 6 -13.92 -56.23 -14.68
N HIS A 7 -14.93 -56.73 -14.00
CA HIS A 7 -16.33 -56.32 -13.99
C HIS A 7 -16.56 -55.10 -13.10
N VAL A 8 -17.49 -54.27 -13.59
CA VAL A 8 -18.10 -53.15 -12.89
C VAL A 8 -19.06 -53.66 -11.81
N GLY A 9 -18.92 -53.16 -10.60
CA GLY A 9 -19.91 -53.31 -9.53
C GLY A 9 -20.59 -51.97 -9.24
N ILE A 10 -21.82 -51.83 -9.70
CA ILE A 10 -22.73 -50.71 -9.37
C ILE A 10 -23.42 -51.05 -8.05
N ASN A 11 -23.34 -50.20 -7.04
CA ASN A 11 -24.28 -50.25 -5.93
C ASN A 11 -25.06 -48.95 -5.80
N LYS A 12 -26.36 -49.08 -6.06
CA LYS A 12 -27.42 -48.09 -5.81
C LYS A 12 -27.85 -48.11 -4.33
N HIS A 13 -28.49 -47.00 -3.97
CA HIS A 13 -29.33 -46.71 -2.81
C HIS A 13 -28.63 -46.05 -1.61
N LEU A 14 -28.97 -44.78 -1.31
CA LEU A 14 -30.14 -44.51 -0.48
C LEU A 14 -30.54 -43.01 -0.57
N CYS A 15 -31.72 -42.73 -1.14
CA CYS A 15 -32.40 -41.46 -0.95
C CYS A 15 -33.13 -41.49 0.39
N ILE A 16 -32.87 -40.52 1.25
CA ILE A 16 -33.74 -40.19 2.38
C ILE A 16 -34.30 -38.80 2.17
N ALA A 17 -35.56 -38.78 1.81
CA ALA A 17 -36.40 -37.61 1.79
C ALA A 17 -36.94 -37.35 3.20
N ILE A 18 -36.65 -36.21 3.78
CA ILE A 18 -37.34 -35.71 4.96
C ILE A 18 -38.24 -34.57 4.54
N LYS A 19 -39.52 -34.82 4.47
CA LYS A 19 -40.62 -33.87 4.52
C LYS A 19 -40.70 -33.28 5.91
N CYS A 20 -40.70 -31.98 6.06
CA CYS A 20 -41.27 -31.35 7.24
C CYS A 20 -42.22 -30.26 6.83
N SER A 21 -43.38 -30.31 7.40
CA SER A 21 -44.60 -29.58 7.12
C SER A 21 -44.57 -28.15 7.66
N ASN A 22 -45.28 -27.30 6.91
CA ASN A 22 -45.74 -25.99 7.34
C ASN A 22 -46.53 -26.02 8.65
N ASN A 23 -46.26 -25.08 9.53
CA ASN A 23 -47.32 -24.47 10.32
C ASN A 23 -46.98 -23.00 10.63
N GLN A 24 -47.93 -22.21 10.30
CA GLN A 24 -48.03 -20.76 10.50
C GLN A 24 -48.34 -20.42 11.96
N ILE A 25 -47.70 -19.40 12.49
CA ILE A 25 -48.38 -18.57 13.50
C ILE A 25 -48.03 -17.09 13.17
N LYS A 26 -49.03 -16.38 12.70
CA LYS A 26 -49.07 -14.92 12.64
C LYS A 26 -49.38 -14.40 14.04
N THR A 27 -48.53 -13.52 14.56
CA THR A 27 -48.97 -12.63 15.65
C THR A 27 -48.66 -11.19 15.25
N ILE A 28 -49.76 -10.48 14.99
CA ILE A 28 -49.80 -9.04 14.77
C ILE A 28 -49.87 -8.37 16.13
N MET A 29 -48.89 -7.56 16.49
CA MET A 29 -49.00 -6.58 17.56
C MET A 29 -48.92 -5.18 16.98
N LYS A 30 -50.05 -4.52 16.94
CA LYS A 30 -50.20 -3.08 16.72
C LYS A 30 -49.92 -2.35 18.02
N PHE A 31 -48.89 -1.52 18.09
CA PHE A 31 -48.81 -0.50 19.13
C PHE A 31 -48.99 0.89 18.52
N LYS A 32 -50.14 1.49 18.88
CA LYS A 32 -50.39 2.94 18.74
C LYS A 32 -49.81 3.63 19.95
N THR A 33 -48.95 4.61 19.79
CA THR A 33 -48.66 5.58 20.87
C THR A 33 -48.64 6.99 20.34
N LYS A 34 -49.29 7.83 21.13
CA LYS A 34 -49.72 9.19 20.81
C LYS A 34 -48.57 10.19 20.91
N PHE A 35 -48.67 11.21 20.11
CA PHE A 35 -47.98 12.51 20.22
C PHE A 35 -48.12 13.17 21.59
N ALA A 36 -47.06 13.76 22.09
CA ALA A 36 -47.12 14.90 22.99
C ALA A 36 -46.04 15.91 22.56
N ILE A 37 -46.51 17.01 22.00
CA ILE A 37 -45.75 18.22 21.71
C ILE A 37 -45.68 19.01 23.01
N SER A 38 -44.50 19.37 23.45
CA SER A 38 -44.30 20.40 24.49
C SER A 38 -43.48 21.53 23.90
N LEU A 39 -44.17 22.63 23.65
CA LEU A 39 -43.60 23.94 23.36
C LEU A 39 -43.01 24.52 24.64
N PHE A 40 -41.75 24.88 24.62
CA PHE A 40 -41.18 25.79 25.65
C PHE A 40 -40.61 27.03 24.95
N THR A 41 -41.38 28.09 25.01
CA THR A 41 -40.98 29.47 24.73
C THR A 41 -40.31 30.03 25.99
N ILE A 42 -39.09 30.55 25.86
CA ILE A 42 -38.52 31.45 26.87
C ILE A 42 -37.97 32.70 26.17
N ALA A 43 -38.46 33.83 26.74
CA ALA A 43 -38.36 35.15 26.22
C ALA A 43 -36.95 35.77 26.36
N MET A 44 -36.70 36.69 25.43
CA MET A 44 -35.59 37.64 25.47
C MET A 44 -35.79 38.65 26.63
N ALA A 45 -34.69 38.93 27.32
CA ALA A 45 -34.56 40.16 28.08
C ALA A 45 -33.29 40.87 27.62
N PHE A 46 -33.50 42.01 26.94
CA PHE A 46 -32.47 43.01 26.70
C PHE A 46 -32.35 43.86 27.97
N THR A 47 -31.13 44.08 28.42
CA THR A 47 -30.83 45.27 29.27
C THR A 47 -29.63 45.99 28.70
N SER A 48 -29.83 47.28 28.57
CA SER A 48 -29.03 48.33 27.95
C SER A 48 -28.03 48.95 28.95
N CYS A 49 -26.90 49.35 28.40
CA CYS A 49 -26.05 50.51 28.73
C CYS A 49 -25.62 50.76 30.19
N ASN A 50 -24.33 50.91 30.38
CA ASN A 50 -23.74 52.21 30.72
C ASN A 50 -22.23 52.24 30.48
N THR A 51 -21.81 53.36 29.92
CA THR A 51 -20.44 53.83 29.74
C THR A 51 -19.88 54.31 31.08
N GLU A 52 -18.59 54.03 31.37
CA GLU A 52 -17.67 54.97 32.03
C GLU A 52 -16.22 54.42 32.00
N ASP A 53 -15.43 55.24 31.46
CA ASP A 53 -14.07 55.71 31.73
C ASP A 53 -12.85 54.81 31.64
N VAL A 54 -12.07 55.24 30.72
CA VAL A 54 -10.64 55.33 30.46
C VAL A 54 -9.73 55.07 31.66
N SER A 55 -8.89 54.03 31.56
CA SER A 55 -7.53 54.08 32.07
C SER A 55 -6.59 53.43 31.06
N GLU A 56 -5.66 54.20 30.55
CA GLU A 56 -4.52 53.74 29.75
C GLU A 56 -3.76 52.67 30.51
N SER A 57 -3.69 51.50 29.90
CA SER A 57 -2.73 50.47 30.24
C SER A 57 -1.93 50.16 28.96
N THR A 58 -0.70 50.55 29.01
CA THR A 58 0.34 50.29 28.01
C THR A 58 0.34 48.82 27.64
N THR A 59 -0.10 48.51 26.42
CA THR A 59 0.12 47.20 25.76
C THR A 59 1.58 47.14 25.34
N GLU A 60 2.36 46.32 26.06
CA GLU A 60 3.59 45.77 25.54
C GLU A 60 3.19 44.90 24.34
N GLU A 61 3.51 45.37 23.14
CA GLU A 61 3.57 44.53 21.96
C GLU A 61 4.63 43.47 22.19
N ALA A 62 4.19 42.25 22.56
CA ALA A 62 5.01 41.07 22.46
C ALA A 62 5.28 40.84 20.98
N SER A 63 6.40 41.40 20.51
CA SER A 63 7.01 41.03 19.22
C SER A 63 7.22 39.50 19.22
N LEU A 64 6.30 38.80 18.58
CA LEU A 64 6.53 37.43 18.10
C LEU A 64 7.61 37.48 17.02
N THR A 65 8.85 37.55 17.43
CA THR A 65 9.96 37.17 16.61
C THR A 65 9.77 35.66 16.30
N THR A 66 9.08 35.38 15.22
CA THR A 66 9.21 34.10 14.54
C THR A 66 10.68 33.95 14.18
N ASN A 67 11.43 33.30 15.08
CA ASN A 67 12.66 32.66 14.69
C ASN A 67 12.29 31.62 13.64
N GLN A 68 12.21 32.03 12.41
CA GLN A 68 12.39 31.14 11.27
C GLN A 68 13.84 30.67 11.37
N ASN A 69 14.04 29.61 12.13
CA ASN A 69 15.17 28.76 11.91
C ASN A 69 15.08 28.32 10.44
N VAL A 70 15.76 29.02 9.58
CA VAL A 70 16.10 28.53 8.24
C VAL A 70 16.92 27.29 8.51
N SER A 71 16.22 26.17 8.64
CA SER A 71 16.83 24.85 8.61
C SER A 71 17.52 24.79 7.26
N THR A 72 18.84 24.99 7.25
CA THR A 72 19.66 24.58 6.14
C THR A 72 19.33 23.13 5.88
N SER A 73 18.53 22.87 4.84
CA SER A 73 18.01 21.54 4.53
C SER A 73 19.20 20.62 4.34
N ARG A 74 19.42 19.79 5.36
CA ARG A 74 20.40 18.68 5.25
C ARG A 74 19.84 17.72 4.21
N VAL A 75 20.36 17.80 3.01
CA VAL A 75 20.07 16.84 1.96
C VAL A 75 20.43 15.45 2.50
N GLY A 76 19.46 14.56 2.62
CA GLY A 76 19.70 13.14 2.90
C GLY A 76 19.19 12.53 4.20
N VAL A 77 18.70 13.32 5.17
CA VAL A 77 18.12 12.75 6.41
C VAL A 77 16.65 13.19 6.51
N CYS A 78 15.74 12.26 6.27
CA CYS A 78 14.32 12.47 6.52
C CYS A 78 14.03 12.09 7.98
N SER A 79 13.50 13.01 8.77
CA SER A 79 13.44 12.92 10.24
C SER A 79 12.41 11.91 10.77
N GLU A 80 11.47 11.44 9.96
CA GLU A 80 10.38 10.59 10.44
C GLU A 80 10.07 9.46 9.45
N VAL A 81 10.68 8.30 9.69
CA VAL A 81 10.35 7.06 8.98
C VAL A 81 9.20 6.37 9.70
N PRO A 82 8.00 6.23 9.10
CA PRO A 82 6.86 5.66 9.79
C PRO A 82 6.84 4.12 9.72
N GLY A 83 6.00 3.53 10.56
CA GLY A 83 5.63 2.13 10.44
C GLY A 83 6.77 1.16 10.77
N TRP A 84 6.77 0.00 10.12
CA TRP A 84 7.75 -1.03 10.39
C TRP A 84 9.19 -0.60 10.07
N ALA A 85 9.41 0.26 9.08
CA ALA A 85 10.76 0.73 8.75
C ALA A 85 11.40 1.61 9.83
N SER A 86 10.63 2.10 10.82
CA SER A 86 11.14 2.79 12.01
C SER A 86 11.66 1.82 13.09
N GLN A 87 11.32 0.55 12.98
CA GLN A 87 11.69 -0.47 13.95
C GLN A 87 13.06 -1.09 13.62
N ASN A 88 13.57 -1.95 14.48
CA ASN A 88 14.86 -2.65 14.26
C ASN A 88 16.03 -1.70 13.97
N GLY A 89 16.14 -0.63 14.75
CA GLY A 89 17.18 0.40 14.55
C GLY A 89 16.87 1.46 13.50
N GLY A 90 15.70 1.35 12.84
CA GLY A 90 15.22 2.35 11.90
C GLY A 90 15.89 2.31 10.52
N THR A 91 15.46 3.23 9.66
CA THR A 91 15.95 3.37 8.29
C THR A 91 16.47 4.79 8.07
N THR A 92 17.76 4.93 7.77
CA THR A 92 18.43 6.22 7.56
C THR A 92 18.95 6.43 6.14
N GLY A 93 18.90 5.35 5.32
CA GLY A 93 19.40 5.38 3.94
C GLY A 93 20.87 5.79 3.82
N GLY A 94 21.16 6.63 2.84
CA GLY A 94 22.51 7.17 2.59
C GLY A 94 22.95 8.28 3.55
N GLY A 95 22.07 8.70 4.47
CA GLY A 95 22.38 9.74 5.45
C GLY A 95 22.79 11.07 4.81
N THR A 96 23.88 11.66 5.31
CA THR A 96 24.43 12.95 4.84
C THR A 96 25.55 12.79 3.80
N SER A 97 25.63 11.64 3.13
CA SER A 97 26.66 11.38 2.12
C SER A 97 26.58 12.35 0.96
N ALA A 98 27.71 12.55 0.26
CA ALA A 98 27.74 13.34 -0.96
C ALA A 98 26.78 12.79 -2.03
N GLU A 99 26.05 13.69 -2.68
CA GLU A 99 25.10 13.36 -3.71
C GLU A 99 25.79 13.00 -5.03
N THR A 100 25.31 11.94 -5.67
CA THR A 100 25.70 11.55 -7.03
C THR A 100 24.50 11.74 -7.94
N ALA A 101 24.54 12.73 -8.83
CA ALA A 101 23.50 13.00 -9.82
C ALA A 101 23.65 12.06 -11.01
N VAL A 102 22.51 11.51 -11.48
CA VAL A 102 22.45 10.58 -12.62
C VAL A 102 21.30 10.94 -13.56
N THR A 103 21.60 10.89 -14.87
CA THR A 103 20.65 11.21 -15.95
C THR A 103 20.63 10.16 -17.04
N THR A 104 21.52 9.16 -16.97
CA THR A 104 21.62 8.08 -17.96
C THR A 104 21.60 6.70 -17.29
N TYR A 105 21.27 5.66 -18.07
CA TYR A 105 21.28 4.29 -17.57
C TYR A 105 22.65 3.85 -17.06
N ALA A 106 23.72 4.18 -17.79
CA ALA A 106 25.07 3.80 -17.37
C ALA A 106 25.47 4.45 -16.03
N GLN A 107 25.15 5.74 -15.84
CA GLN A 107 25.38 6.44 -14.58
C GLN A 107 24.54 5.83 -13.44
N LEU A 108 23.24 5.59 -13.67
CA LEU A 108 22.34 5.02 -12.69
C LEU A 108 22.81 3.61 -12.28
N LYS A 109 23.13 2.74 -13.24
CA LYS A 109 23.64 1.39 -12.99
C LYS A 109 24.93 1.45 -12.17
N SER A 110 25.91 2.23 -12.59
CA SER A 110 27.17 2.41 -11.89
C SER A 110 26.97 2.91 -10.46
N ALA A 111 26.12 3.91 -10.25
CA ALA A 111 25.86 4.48 -8.93
C ALA A 111 25.12 3.48 -7.99
N ILE A 112 24.16 2.72 -8.53
CA ILE A 112 23.43 1.70 -7.77
C ILE A 112 24.38 0.56 -7.36
N GLU A 113 25.21 0.06 -8.27
CA GLU A 113 26.12 -1.08 -8.02
C GLU A 113 27.33 -0.70 -7.17
N ASN A 114 27.74 0.56 -7.19
CA ASN A 114 28.89 1.04 -6.38
C ASN A 114 28.52 1.17 -4.89
N THR A 115 29.15 0.39 -4.05
CA THR A 115 28.93 0.37 -2.60
C THR A 115 29.33 1.66 -1.88
N SER A 116 30.21 2.47 -2.45
CA SER A 116 30.66 3.75 -1.89
C SER A 116 29.69 4.90 -2.18
N VAL A 117 28.86 4.79 -3.24
CA VAL A 117 27.83 5.79 -3.54
C VAL A 117 26.62 5.53 -2.66
N LYS A 118 26.30 6.47 -1.78
CA LYS A 118 25.23 6.32 -0.78
C LYS A 118 23.98 7.16 -1.09
N LEU A 119 24.13 8.28 -1.76
CA LEU A 119 23.03 9.18 -2.10
C LEU A 119 22.99 9.41 -3.62
N ILE A 120 21.93 8.92 -4.26
CA ILE A 120 21.74 8.95 -5.70
C ILE A 120 20.54 9.84 -6.03
N LYS A 121 20.78 10.89 -6.84
CA LYS A 121 19.76 11.78 -7.36
C LYS A 121 19.49 11.50 -8.83
N VAL A 122 18.28 11.04 -9.11
CA VAL A 122 17.81 10.75 -10.47
C VAL A 122 17.13 11.98 -11.03
N SER A 123 17.50 12.39 -12.25
CA SER A 123 16.87 13.51 -12.94
C SER A 123 16.43 13.12 -14.35
N GLY A 124 15.24 13.60 -14.74
CA GLY A 124 14.65 13.32 -16.05
C GLY A 124 14.18 11.88 -16.21
N THR A 125 14.14 11.40 -17.43
CA THR A 125 13.70 10.02 -17.77
C THR A 125 14.90 9.17 -18.14
N ILE A 126 15.12 8.08 -17.40
CA ILE A 126 16.18 7.12 -17.66
C ILE A 126 15.55 5.80 -18.14
N THR A 127 15.77 5.43 -19.39
CA THR A 127 15.36 4.14 -19.93
C THR A 127 16.43 3.11 -19.64
N VAL A 128 16.07 2.03 -18.92
CA VAL A 128 16.98 0.93 -18.65
C VAL A 128 16.99 -0.07 -19.78
N SER A 129 18.16 -0.51 -20.21
CA SER A 129 18.31 -1.57 -21.22
C SER A 129 18.27 -2.97 -20.61
N ALA A 130 18.52 -3.09 -19.31
CA ALA A 130 18.40 -4.31 -18.53
C ALA A 130 18.12 -3.95 -17.08
N ARG A 131 17.52 -4.89 -16.33
CA ARG A 131 17.26 -4.76 -14.90
C ARG A 131 18.56 -4.56 -14.12
N ILE A 132 18.56 -3.55 -13.24
CA ILE A 132 19.72 -3.25 -12.37
C ILE A 132 19.64 -4.12 -11.11
N SER A 133 20.75 -4.72 -10.72
CA SER A 133 20.88 -5.52 -9.50
C SER A 133 21.56 -4.72 -8.39
N PHE A 134 20.87 -4.58 -7.25
CA PHE A 134 21.41 -4.00 -6.03
C PHE A 134 21.54 -5.10 -4.98
N GLN A 135 22.76 -5.57 -4.73
CA GLN A 135 22.96 -6.78 -3.92
C GLN A 135 23.91 -6.54 -2.75
N ASN A 136 23.54 -7.10 -1.57
CA ASN A 136 24.36 -7.16 -0.37
C ASN A 136 24.97 -5.81 0.06
N GLN A 137 24.18 -4.74 -0.08
CA GLN A 137 24.61 -3.39 0.25
C GLN A 137 23.83 -2.83 1.44
N THR A 138 24.35 -1.78 2.05
CA THR A 138 23.71 -1.10 3.17
C THR A 138 23.85 0.41 3.09
N GLY A 139 22.81 1.10 3.55
CA GLY A 139 22.83 2.55 3.68
C GLY A 139 22.84 3.26 2.33
N LYS A 140 21.70 3.22 1.59
CA LYS A 140 21.59 3.92 0.30
C LYS A 140 20.23 4.62 0.18
N THR A 141 20.26 5.85 -0.33
CA THR A 141 19.07 6.60 -0.74
C THR A 141 19.09 6.81 -2.25
N ILE A 142 17.99 6.47 -2.92
CA ILE A 142 17.76 6.74 -4.34
C ILE A 142 16.52 7.62 -4.42
N TYR A 143 16.68 8.84 -4.94
CA TYR A 143 15.55 9.76 -5.02
C TYR A 143 15.50 10.51 -6.34
N GLY A 144 14.29 10.96 -6.72
CA GLY A 144 14.04 11.67 -7.96
C GLY A 144 13.84 13.16 -7.77
N THR A 145 14.29 13.95 -8.73
CA THR A 145 13.80 15.32 -8.93
C THR A 145 12.33 15.28 -9.40
N SER A 146 11.66 16.42 -9.47
CA SER A 146 10.29 16.51 -9.97
C SER A 146 10.14 15.79 -11.33
N GLY A 147 9.23 14.84 -11.42
CA GLY A 147 8.93 14.07 -12.62
C GLY A 147 10.00 13.06 -13.06
N ALA A 148 11.00 12.78 -12.21
CA ALA A 148 12.02 11.78 -12.51
C ALA A 148 11.45 10.39 -12.70
N LYS A 149 11.87 9.70 -13.78
CA LYS A 149 11.39 8.38 -14.16
C LYS A 149 12.51 7.40 -14.43
N ILE A 150 12.29 6.14 -14.07
CA ILE A 150 13.08 5.01 -14.53
C ILE A 150 12.15 4.08 -15.30
N VAL A 151 12.45 3.85 -16.58
CA VAL A 151 11.54 3.19 -17.53
C VAL A 151 12.15 1.92 -18.08
N SER A 152 11.42 0.80 -18.04
CA SER A 152 11.72 -0.43 -18.78
C SER A 152 10.78 -0.53 -19.97
N THR A 153 11.31 -0.92 -21.14
CA THR A 153 10.52 -1.14 -22.35
C THR A 153 10.45 -2.60 -22.77
N ASN A 154 11.12 -3.49 -22.02
CA ASN A 154 11.24 -4.90 -22.34
C ASN A 154 10.14 -5.72 -21.65
N GLN A 155 9.33 -6.42 -22.45
CA GLN A 155 8.22 -7.27 -21.98
C GLN A 155 8.58 -8.76 -21.92
N THR A 156 9.82 -9.14 -22.22
CA THR A 156 10.23 -10.56 -22.15
C THR A 156 10.43 -11.02 -20.70
N LYS A 157 10.33 -12.32 -20.46
CA LYS A 157 10.55 -12.92 -19.15
C LYS A 157 11.86 -12.45 -18.51
N ASP A 158 12.97 -12.59 -19.20
CA ASP A 158 14.31 -12.31 -18.65
C ASP A 158 14.71 -10.84 -18.71
N GLY A 159 14.15 -10.08 -19.64
CA GLY A 159 14.51 -8.69 -19.90
C GLY A 159 13.63 -7.65 -19.18
N SER A 160 12.53 -8.08 -18.56
CA SER A 160 11.63 -7.19 -17.84
C SER A 160 12.20 -6.74 -16.48
N GLY A 161 11.46 -5.83 -15.82
CA GLY A 161 11.83 -5.28 -14.52
C GLY A 161 12.82 -4.10 -14.61
N ILE A 162 12.95 -3.37 -13.49
CA ILE A 162 13.79 -2.17 -13.41
C ILE A 162 14.91 -2.33 -12.40
N ILE A 163 14.56 -2.59 -11.12
CA ILE A 163 15.58 -2.78 -10.07
C ILE A 163 15.24 -4.00 -9.22
N TYR A 164 16.23 -4.85 -9.00
CA TYR A 164 16.19 -5.99 -8.10
C TYR A 164 17.10 -5.77 -6.90
N PHE A 165 16.51 -5.58 -5.73
CA PHE A 165 17.24 -5.48 -4.46
C PHE A 165 17.33 -6.86 -3.82
N LYS A 166 18.54 -7.28 -3.46
CA LYS A 166 18.77 -8.58 -2.83
C LYS A 166 19.71 -8.49 -1.65
N GLY A 167 19.34 -9.10 -0.52
CA GLY A 167 20.23 -9.23 0.65
C GLY A 167 20.71 -7.90 1.22
N SER A 168 19.98 -6.82 1.02
CA SER A 168 20.39 -5.46 1.28
C SER A 168 19.57 -4.83 2.39
N LYS A 169 20.11 -3.80 3.05
CA LYS A 169 19.44 -3.17 4.19
C LYS A 169 19.64 -1.66 4.26
N ASN A 170 18.79 -1.01 5.04
CA ASN A 170 18.83 0.43 5.30
C ASN A 170 18.76 1.23 3.98
N ILE A 171 17.64 1.12 3.27
CA ILE A 171 17.41 1.68 1.93
C ILE A 171 16.25 2.66 1.98
N ILE A 172 16.42 3.82 1.35
CA ILE A 172 15.33 4.78 1.07
C ILE A 172 15.19 4.92 -0.44
N ILE A 173 13.96 4.77 -0.93
CA ILE A 173 13.57 5.03 -2.33
C ILE A 173 12.49 6.09 -2.29
N ARG A 174 12.71 7.25 -2.95
CA ARG A 174 11.80 8.36 -2.78
C ARG A 174 11.58 9.18 -4.05
N ASN A 175 10.34 9.66 -4.23
CA ASN A 175 9.96 10.60 -5.29
C ASN A 175 10.36 10.14 -6.70
N LEU A 176 10.11 8.87 -7.03
CA LEU A 176 10.46 8.26 -8.31
C LEU A 176 9.26 7.60 -8.97
N ILE A 177 9.20 7.71 -10.29
CA ILE A 177 8.27 6.96 -11.12
C ILE A 177 9.01 5.75 -11.71
N PHE A 178 8.52 4.54 -11.42
CA PHE A 178 8.95 3.28 -12.05
C PHE A 178 7.90 2.87 -13.08
N GLU A 179 8.26 2.88 -14.35
CA GLU A 179 7.34 2.61 -15.45
C GLU A 179 7.77 1.39 -16.25
N GLY A 180 6.93 0.37 -16.27
CA GLY A 180 7.09 -0.82 -17.09
C GLY A 180 6.44 -0.67 -18.48
N PRO A 181 6.63 -1.66 -19.36
CA PRO A 181 6.06 -1.67 -20.71
C PRO A 181 4.57 -2.05 -20.77
N GLY A 182 3.98 -2.49 -19.69
CA GLY A 182 2.63 -3.02 -19.58
C GLY A 182 2.60 -4.48 -19.13
N ALA A 183 1.49 -4.88 -18.51
CA ALA A 183 1.33 -6.23 -17.97
C ALA A 183 1.31 -7.29 -19.07
N TYR A 184 2.08 -8.35 -18.86
CA TYR A 184 2.15 -9.52 -19.73
C TYR A 184 2.59 -10.74 -18.92
N ASP A 185 1.73 -11.73 -18.76
CA ASP A 185 1.94 -12.89 -17.90
C ASP A 185 2.93 -13.90 -18.50
N THR A 186 4.22 -13.61 -18.34
CA THR A 186 5.32 -14.43 -18.86
C THR A 186 6.23 -14.98 -17.76
N ASP A 187 5.80 -14.99 -16.49
CA ASP A 187 6.68 -15.19 -15.32
C ASP A 187 7.90 -14.26 -15.36
N GLY A 188 7.67 -13.01 -15.75
CA GLY A 188 8.71 -12.00 -15.87
C GLY A 188 9.10 -11.39 -14.52
N TRP A 189 9.61 -10.15 -14.55
CA TRP A 189 10.01 -9.43 -13.36
C TRP A 189 9.10 -8.24 -13.09
N ASP A 190 8.92 -7.95 -11.81
CA ASP A 190 8.27 -6.72 -11.35
C ASP A 190 9.13 -5.50 -11.66
N ASN A 191 8.51 -4.32 -11.69
CA ASN A 191 9.29 -3.09 -11.80
C ASN A 191 10.37 -3.01 -10.72
N VAL A 192 10.00 -3.30 -9.47
CA VAL A 192 10.95 -3.38 -8.35
C VAL A 192 10.61 -4.58 -7.48
N THR A 193 11.63 -5.35 -7.14
CA THR A 193 11.52 -6.48 -6.21
C THR A 193 12.48 -6.31 -5.03
N LEU A 194 11.97 -6.50 -3.80
CA LEU A 194 12.78 -6.64 -2.58
C LEU A 194 12.88 -8.12 -2.22
N ASP A 195 14.10 -8.66 -2.22
CA ASP A 195 14.42 -10.05 -1.92
C ASP A 195 15.42 -10.12 -0.75
N ASN A 196 14.99 -10.63 0.39
CA ASN A 196 15.80 -10.68 1.61
C ASN A 196 16.37 -9.30 2.02
N CYS A 197 15.56 -8.26 1.94
CA CYS A 197 15.94 -6.90 2.31
C CYS A 197 15.40 -6.51 3.67
N GLN A 198 16.10 -5.65 4.41
CA GLN A 198 15.68 -5.19 5.74
C GLN A 198 15.78 -3.67 5.88
N ASN A 199 14.85 -3.09 6.66
CA ASN A 199 14.81 -1.65 6.91
C ASN A 199 14.79 -0.87 5.57
N VAL A 200 13.66 -0.94 4.86
CA VAL A 200 13.44 -0.25 3.59
C VAL A 200 12.27 0.72 3.73
N TRP A 201 12.48 1.94 3.30
CA TRP A 201 11.42 2.93 3.18
C TRP A 201 11.24 3.36 1.72
N VAL A 202 10.06 3.13 1.19
CA VAL A 202 9.60 3.59 -0.13
C VAL A 202 8.58 4.67 0.09
N ASP A 203 8.85 5.87 -0.40
CA ASP A 203 8.00 7.03 -0.10
C ASP A 203 7.77 7.92 -1.32
N HIS A 204 6.53 8.39 -1.48
CA HIS A 204 6.13 9.24 -2.60
C HIS A 204 6.64 8.71 -3.95
N CYS A 205 6.48 7.41 -4.19
CA CYS A 205 6.81 6.80 -5.48
C CYS A 205 5.55 6.48 -6.29
N GLU A 206 5.70 6.36 -7.60
CA GLU A 206 4.68 5.79 -8.47
C GLU A 206 5.23 4.56 -9.17
N PHE A 207 4.54 3.42 -9.03
CA PHE A 207 4.84 2.20 -9.75
C PHE A 207 3.71 1.93 -10.72
N ARG A 208 4.05 1.77 -12.01
CA ARG A 208 3.05 1.58 -13.04
C ARG A 208 3.47 0.64 -14.15
N ASP A 209 2.49 -0.04 -14.71
CA ASP A 209 2.64 -0.82 -15.94
C ASP A 209 3.74 -1.91 -15.88
N GLY A 210 3.97 -2.51 -14.71
CA GLY A 210 4.91 -3.63 -14.57
C GLY A 210 4.50 -4.85 -15.39
N VAL A 211 5.46 -5.69 -15.80
CA VAL A 211 5.21 -6.88 -16.61
C VAL A 211 4.54 -7.98 -15.79
N ASP A 212 5.18 -8.42 -14.71
CA ASP A 212 4.64 -9.42 -13.76
C ASP A 212 3.95 -8.75 -12.56
N GLY A 213 4.46 -7.63 -12.12
CA GLY A 213 3.93 -6.84 -11.02
C GLY A 213 4.59 -5.46 -10.95
N ASN A 214 4.07 -4.64 -10.05
CA ASN A 214 4.61 -3.31 -9.84
C ASN A 214 5.72 -3.30 -8.77
N PHE A 215 5.46 -3.94 -7.61
CA PHE A 215 6.40 -3.90 -6.49
C PHE A 215 6.19 -5.10 -5.57
N ASP A 216 7.15 -6.03 -5.56
CA ASP A 216 7.09 -7.26 -4.81
C ASP A 216 8.08 -7.33 -3.66
N ILE A 217 7.68 -8.02 -2.57
CA ILE A 217 8.47 -8.16 -1.35
C ILE A 217 8.47 -9.63 -0.94
N LYS A 218 9.65 -10.27 -0.89
CA LYS A 218 9.77 -11.72 -0.68
C LYS A 218 11.03 -12.15 0.06
N ASN A 219 11.12 -13.45 0.34
CA ASN A 219 12.31 -14.13 0.84
C ASN A 219 12.88 -13.48 2.11
N LYS A 220 12.10 -13.44 3.20
CA LYS A 220 12.50 -12.89 4.50
C LYS A 220 12.78 -11.38 4.51
N SER A 221 12.34 -10.65 3.48
CA SER A 221 12.36 -9.19 3.54
C SER A 221 11.55 -8.69 4.72
N ASP A 222 12.03 -7.67 5.45
CA ASP A 222 11.45 -7.32 6.74
C ASP A 222 11.65 -5.86 7.13
N TYR A 223 10.81 -5.34 8.03
CA TYR A 223 10.83 -3.96 8.50
C TYR A 223 10.75 -2.95 7.35
N ILE A 224 9.67 -3.04 6.57
CA ILE A 224 9.48 -2.24 5.38
C ILE A 224 8.28 -1.30 5.56
N SER A 225 8.42 -0.06 5.13
CA SER A 225 7.31 0.88 5.01
C SER A 225 7.21 1.42 3.60
N VAL A 226 5.98 1.45 3.09
CA VAL A 226 5.61 2.03 1.81
C VAL A 226 4.59 3.12 2.12
N THR A 227 4.92 4.36 1.78
CA THR A 227 4.12 5.52 2.16
C THR A 227 3.86 6.44 0.99
N TYR A 228 2.68 7.07 0.94
CA TYR A 228 2.28 7.98 -0.13
C TYR A 228 2.66 7.48 -1.54
N THR A 229 2.60 6.17 -1.73
CA THR A 229 3.01 5.52 -2.99
C THR A 229 1.78 5.14 -3.81
N LYS A 230 1.82 5.46 -5.09
CA LYS A 230 0.75 5.16 -6.04
C LYS A 230 1.10 3.95 -6.88
N PHE A 231 0.14 3.03 -7.00
CA PHE A 231 0.19 1.88 -7.89
C PHE A 231 -0.90 2.03 -8.95
N THR A 232 -0.55 1.84 -10.22
CA THR A 232 -1.50 2.02 -11.33
C THR A 232 -1.09 1.19 -12.55
N TYR A 233 -2.04 0.95 -13.45
CA TYR A 233 -1.80 0.41 -14.78
C TYR A 233 -2.53 1.30 -15.78
N LEU A 234 -1.75 2.00 -16.61
CA LEU A 234 -2.23 2.95 -17.61
C LEU A 234 -2.29 2.33 -19.01
N LYS A 235 -1.52 1.24 -19.22
CA LYS A 235 -1.46 0.50 -20.48
C LYS A 235 -2.42 -0.69 -20.43
N ALA A 236 -3.00 -1.03 -21.57
CA ALA A 236 -3.79 -2.25 -21.70
C ALA A 236 -2.91 -3.48 -21.43
N PRO A 237 -3.43 -4.53 -20.76
CA PRO A 237 -2.69 -5.76 -20.57
C PRO A 237 -2.52 -6.48 -21.91
N ARG A 238 -1.42 -7.20 -22.05
CA ARG A 238 -1.18 -8.08 -23.19
C ARG A 238 -1.62 -9.50 -22.85
N ALA A 239 -2.47 -10.06 -23.69
CA ALA A 239 -2.93 -11.44 -23.58
C ALA A 239 -1.93 -12.46 -24.14
N GLY A 240 -2.15 -13.76 -23.86
CA GLY A 240 -1.40 -14.87 -24.42
C GLY A 240 -0.02 -15.09 -23.83
N GLY A 241 0.23 -14.66 -22.60
CA GLY A 241 1.45 -14.95 -21.87
C GLY A 241 1.51 -16.41 -21.37
N SER A 242 2.72 -16.93 -21.13
CA SER A 242 2.96 -18.31 -20.68
C SER A 242 2.45 -18.59 -19.25
N GLY A 243 2.25 -17.58 -18.44
CA GLY A 243 1.68 -17.69 -17.09
C GLY A 243 0.16 -17.93 -17.07
N GLY A 244 -0.53 -17.71 -18.20
CA GLY A 244 -1.93 -18.10 -18.42
C GLY A 244 -2.99 -17.04 -18.09
N SER A 245 -2.61 -15.85 -17.66
CA SER A 245 -3.55 -14.74 -17.44
C SER A 245 -3.51 -13.75 -18.61
N ASP A 246 -4.66 -13.50 -19.23
CA ASP A 246 -4.79 -12.48 -20.27
C ASP A 246 -4.80 -11.04 -19.73
N ASP A 247 -4.92 -10.89 -18.41
CA ASP A 247 -4.92 -9.59 -17.76
C ASP A 247 -4.18 -9.67 -16.41
N HIS A 248 -2.86 -9.55 -16.47
CA HIS A 248 -1.96 -9.66 -15.32
C HIS A 248 -1.61 -8.30 -14.69
N ARG A 249 -2.58 -7.37 -14.62
CA ARG A 249 -2.37 -6.07 -13.94
C ARG A 249 -2.40 -6.22 -12.42
N TYR A 250 -1.39 -6.91 -11.88
CA TYR A 250 -1.24 -7.26 -10.48
C TYR A 250 -0.22 -6.34 -9.79
N SER A 251 -0.55 -5.77 -8.63
CA SER A 251 0.28 -4.70 -8.04
C SER A 251 1.41 -5.22 -7.16
N ASN A 252 1.09 -5.93 -6.09
CA ASN A 252 2.08 -6.23 -5.03
C ASN A 252 1.92 -7.65 -4.50
N LEU A 253 2.96 -8.46 -4.59
CA LEU A 253 3.02 -9.77 -3.96
C LEU A 253 3.94 -9.72 -2.73
N ILE A 254 3.41 -10.15 -1.59
CA ILE A 254 4.14 -10.30 -0.34
C ILE A 254 4.25 -11.79 -0.03
N GLY A 255 5.48 -12.32 -0.07
CA GLY A 255 5.73 -13.77 0.03
C GLY A 255 5.44 -14.52 -1.26
N SER A 256 6.44 -15.25 -1.77
CA SER A 256 6.44 -15.83 -3.11
C SER A 256 5.50 -17.02 -3.30
N SER A 257 5.35 -17.89 -2.28
CA SER A 257 4.64 -19.16 -2.37
C SER A 257 4.08 -19.57 -1.02
N ASP A 258 2.98 -20.32 -0.99
CA ASP A 258 2.44 -20.93 0.23
C ASP A 258 3.42 -21.93 0.88
N SER A 259 4.36 -22.46 0.10
CA SER A 259 5.44 -23.34 0.58
C SER A 259 6.70 -22.61 1.06
N ALA A 260 6.77 -21.28 0.92
CA ALA A 260 7.90 -20.46 1.38
C ALA A 260 7.90 -20.28 2.91
N THR A 261 7.86 -21.38 3.67
CA THR A 261 7.73 -21.38 5.13
C THR A 261 8.89 -20.70 5.87
N GLY A 262 10.02 -20.48 5.18
CA GLY A 262 11.13 -19.68 5.69
C GLY A 262 10.79 -18.19 5.90
N ASP A 263 9.66 -17.72 5.35
CA ASP A 263 9.17 -16.35 5.53
C ASP A 263 8.42 -16.15 6.86
N ARG A 264 8.13 -17.22 7.60
CA ARG A 264 7.48 -17.13 8.93
C ARG A 264 8.31 -16.24 9.87
N GLY A 265 7.63 -15.30 10.54
CA GLY A 265 8.27 -14.37 11.48
C GLY A 265 8.96 -13.17 10.83
N THR A 266 8.88 -13.05 9.52
CA THR A 266 9.36 -11.92 8.72
C THR A 266 8.22 -11.26 7.95
N LEU A 267 8.52 -10.50 6.90
CA LEU A 267 7.56 -9.79 6.05
C LEU A 267 6.66 -8.82 6.87
N ARG A 268 7.29 -8.07 7.80
CA ARG A 268 6.64 -7.00 8.53
C ARG A 268 6.62 -5.74 7.67
N ILE A 269 5.43 -5.38 7.19
CA ILE A 269 5.27 -4.34 6.17
C ILE A 269 4.17 -3.38 6.58
N THR A 270 4.39 -2.09 6.36
CA THR A 270 3.39 -1.02 6.47
C THR A 270 3.11 -0.45 5.09
N PHE A 271 1.85 -0.41 4.70
CA PHE A 271 1.36 0.47 3.64
C PHE A 271 0.54 1.58 4.30
N ALA A 272 1.03 2.81 4.22
CA ALA A 272 0.34 3.95 4.80
C ALA A 272 0.15 5.06 3.76
N ARG A 273 -1.08 5.57 3.64
CA ARG A 273 -1.40 6.62 2.68
C ARG A 273 -1.05 6.25 1.23
N CYS A 274 -1.17 4.98 0.89
CA CYS A 274 -0.93 4.49 -0.47
C CYS A 274 -2.21 4.53 -1.31
N TRP A 275 -2.03 4.56 -2.61
CA TRP A 275 -3.12 4.61 -3.58
C TRP A 275 -3.03 3.48 -4.60
N TRP A 276 -3.97 2.54 -4.56
CA TRP A 276 -4.19 1.59 -5.65
C TRP A 276 -5.22 2.18 -6.61
N ALA A 277 -4.68 2.85 -7.63
CA ALA A 277 -5.41 3.66 -8.58
C ALA A 277 -5.89 2.85 -9.79
N SER A 278 -6.36 3.56 -10.81
CA SER A 278 -6.89 2.98 -12.04
C SER A 278 -6.01 1.89 -12.64
N GLY A 279 -6.64 0.83 -13.13
CA GLY A 279 -6.00 -0.28 -13.82
C GLY A 279 -5.48 -1.41 -12.93
N CYS A 280 -5.32 -1.21 -11.62
CA CYS A 280 -4.97 -2.30 -10.71
C CYS A 280 -6.09 -3.34 -10.64
N LYS A 281 -5.80 -4.60 -10.99
CA LYS A 281 -6.79 -5.66 -11.02
C LYS A 281 -6.79 -6.54 -9.78
N GLU A 282 -5.61 -6.98 -9.34
CA GLU A 282 -5.41 -7.82 -8.15
C GLU A 282 -4.15 -7.47 -7.38
N ARG A 283 -3.92 -8.14 -6.25
CA ARG A 283 -2.74 -8.02 -5.37
C ARG A 283 -2.54 -6.58 -4.88
N MET A 284 -3.51 -6.05 -4.15
CA MET A 284 -3.46 -4.69 -3.59
C MET A 284 -3.40 -4.66 -2.03
N PRO A 285 -2.45 -5.30 -1.34
CA PRO A 285 -1.54 -6.37 -1.81
C PRO A 285 -2.12 -7.80 -1.65
N ARG A 286 -1.47 -8.82 -2.26
CA ARG A 286 -1.63 -10.22 -1.87
C ARG A 286 -0.54 -10.60 -0.86
N VAL A 287 -0.93 -11.15 0.30
CA VAL A 287 -0.01 -11.40 1.43
C VAL A 287 0.04 -12.88 1.77
N ARG A 288 1.24 -13.39 2.02
CA ARG A 288 1.53 -14.67 2.67
C ARG A 288 2.49 -14.48 3.83
N PHE A 289 2.29 -15.18 4.95
CA PHE A 289 3.12 -15.14 6.18
C PHE A 289 3.27 -13.77 6.85
N GLY A 290 3.15 -12.67 6.12
CA GLY A 290 3.51 -11.33 6.57
C GLY A 290 2.59 -10.75 7.66
N LYS A 291 3.17 -9.91 8.54
CA LYS A 291 2.45 -8.98 9.42
C LYS A 291 2.33 -7.63 8.71
N VAL A 292 1.21 -7.41 8.01
CA VAL A 292 1.02 -6.26 7.13
C VAL A 292 -0.01 -5.30 7.72
N HIS A 293 0.38 -4.04 7.93
CA HIS A 293 -0.50 -2.96 8.35
C HIS A 293 -0.85 -2.08 7.15
N ILE A 294 -2.14 -1.94 6.85
CA ILE A 294 -2.67 -1.14 5.74
C ILE A 294 -3.54 -0.05 6.34
N ILE A 295 -3.08 1.19 6.30
CA ILE A 295 -3.70 2.32 7.01
C ILE A 295 -3.79 3.58 6.15
N ASN A 296 -4.93 4.28 6.24
CA ASN A 296 -5.18 5.53 5.52
C ASN A 296 -4.97 5.41 3.99
N CYS A 297 -5.24 4.26 3.39
CA CYS A 297 -5.02 4.01 1.97
C CYS A 297 -6.31 4.19 1.14
N TYR A 298 -6.15 4.44 -0.15
CA TYR A 298 -7.24 4.62 -1.09
C TYR A 298 -7.20 3.56 -2.20
N PHE A 299 -8.33 2.92 -2.44
CA PHE A 299 -8.53 1.86 -3.44
C PHE A 299 -9.69 2.26 -4.34
N ASN A 300 -9.45 2.55 -5.62
CA ASN A 300 -10.50 2.99 -6.53
C ASN A 300 -10.41 2.46 -7.95
N SER A 301 -9.74 1.33 -8.15
CA SER A 301 -9.65 0.71 -9.48
C SER A 301 -10.97 0.03 -9.87
N SER A 302 -11.69 0.59 -10.82
CA SER A 302 -12.97 0.04 -11.31
C SER A 302 -12.82 -1.32 -12.02
N VAL A 303 -11.61 -1.70 -12.43
CA VAL A 303 -11.31 -3.01 -13.01
C VAL A 303 -10.86 -4.04 -11.97
N SER A 304 -10.86 -3.67 -10.69
CA SER A 304 -10.44 -4.58 -9.62
C SER A 304 -11.28 -5.84 -9.60
N ASN A 305 -10.61 -6.96 -9.40
CA ASN A 305 -11.22 -8.26 -9.11
C ASN A 305 -11.11 -8.57 -7.62
N LYS A 306 -9.95 -8.28 -7.04
CA LYS A 306 -9.66 -8.41 -5.61
C LYS A 306 -8.71 -7.29 -5.18
N CYS A 307 -8.97 -6.67 -4.03
CA CYS A 307 -8.03 -5.70 -3.46
C CYS A 307 -7.02 -6.38 -2.53
N ILE A 308 -7.27 -6.37 -1.22
CA ILE A 308 -6.40 -7.02 -0.24
C ILE A 308 -6.69 -8.52 -0.24
N ALA A 309 -5.72 -9.34 -0.62
CA ALA A 309 -5.84 -10.78 -0.63
C ALA A 309 -5.01 -11.42 0.48
N ALA A 310 -5.67 -11.92 1.52
CA ALA A 310 -5.06 -12.59 2.65
C ALA A 310 -4.87 -14.08 2.32
N GLY A 311 -3.64 -14.42 1.91
CA GLY A 311 -3.20 -15.77 1.59
C GLY A 311 -2.72 -16.55 2.82
N PHE A 312 -1.92 -17.57 2.57
CA PHE A 312 -1.49 -18.55 3.56
C PHE A 312 -0.75 -17.90 4.74
N GLU A 313 -1.23 -18.09 5.96
CA GLU A 313 -0.70 -17.54 7.21
C GLU A 313 -0.57 -16.00 7.22
N ALA A 314 -1.28 -15.29 6.36
CA ALA A 314 -1.27 -13.83 6.36
C ALA A 314 -1.84 -13.26 7.66
N ASN A 315 -1.25 -12.17 8.15
CA ASN A 315 -1.67 -11.47 9.36
C ASN A 315 -1.78 -9.97 9.04
N ILE A 316 -3.01 -9.48 8.80
CA ILE A 316 -3.22 -8.16 8.19
C ILE A 316 -4.12 -7.30 9.07
N LYS A 317 -3.65 -6.09 9.42
CA LYS A 317 -4.48 -5.04 10.02
C LYS A 317 -4.87 -4.02 8.96
N VAL A 318 -6.17 -3.81 8.78
CA VAL A 318 -6.78 -2.90 7.80
C VAL A 318 -7.51 -1.79 8.54
N GLU A 319 -7.04 -0.54 8.43
CA GLU A 319 -7.43 0.54 9.32
C GLU A 319 -7.61 1.87 8.57
N ASN A 320 -8.76 2.51 8.74
CA ASN A 320 -9.07 3.83 8.18
C ASN A 320 -8.79 4.00 6.67
N ASN A 321 -9.12 2.98 5.86
CA ASN A 321 -8.96 3.02 4.41
C ASN A 321 -10.28 3.36 3.71
N VAL A 322 -10.19 3.83 2.48
CA VAL A 322 -11.34 4.07 1.59
C VAL A 322 -11.27 3.12 0.39
N PHE A 323 -12.33 2.34 0.22
CA PHE A 323 -12.57 1.47 -0.92
C PHE A 323 -13.76 2.03 -1.71
N GLU A 324 -13.53 2.43 -2.95
CA GLU A 324 -14.54 3.07 -3.79
C GLU A 324 -14.57 2.43 -5.18
N ASN A 325 -15.78 2.00 -5.62
CA ASN A 325 -15.98 1.38 -6.93
C ASN A 325 -15.10 0.14 -7.19
N VAL A 326 -14.83 -0.67 -6.17
CA VAL A 326 -13.98 -1.86 -6.26
C VAL A 326 -14.73 -3.14 -5.94
N LYS A 327 -14.26 -4.26 -6.52
CA LYS A 327 -14.73 -5.60 -6.18
C LYS A 327 -13.83 -6.22 -5.10
N THR A 328 -14.42 -7.04 -4.28
CA THR A 328 -13.79 -7.84 -3.22
C THR A 328 -12.69 -7.05 -2.48
N PRO A 329 -13.08 -6.04 -1.68
CA PRO A 329 -12.13 -5.28 -0.88
C PRO A 329 -11.20 -6.15 -0.04
N ILE A 330 -11.73 -7.23 0.53
CA ILE A 330 -10.99 -8.20 1.36
C ILE A 330 -11.24 -9.61 0.82
N GLU A 331 -10.23 -10.21 0.24
CA GLU A 331 -10.26 -11.63 -0.16
C GLU A 331 -9.62 -12.49 0.94
N LEU A 332 -10.40 -13.38 1.53
CA LEU A 332 -9.93 -14.38 2.49
C LEU A 332 -9.64 -15.68 1.75
N MET A 333 -8.39 -15.87 1.38
CA MET A 333 -7.95 -17.10 0.72
C MET A 333 -7.86 -18.27 1.70
N THR A 334 -7.57 -19.46 1.20
CA THR A 334 -7.39 -20.66 2.03
C THR A 334 -6.13 -20.57 2.89
N GLY A 335 -6.21 -21.10 4.10
CA GLY A 335 -5.09 -21.16 5.04
C GLY A 335 -5.39 -20.50 6.39
N LEU A 336 -4.40 -20.51 7.27
CA LEU A 336 -4.49 -19.90 8.60
C LEU A 336 -4.23 -18.38 8.47
N THR A 337 -5.28 -17.60 8.27
CA THR A 337 -5.18 -16.15 8.12
C THR A 337 -5.78 -15.43 9.32
N ALA A 338 -5.23 -14.26 9.65
CA ALA A 338 -5.79 -13.33 10.60
C ALA A 338 -5.91 -11.95 9.94
N VAL A 339 -7.12 -11.42 9.81
CA VAL A 339 -7.40 -10.12 9.21
C VAL A 339 -8.35 -9.33 10.10
N THR A 340 -7.86 -8.25 10.68
CA THR A 340 -8.70 -7.28 11.41
C THR A 340 -9.03 -6.12 10.52
N VAL A 341 -10.31 -5.92 10.25
CA VAL A 341 -10.85 -4.74 9.55
C VAL A 341 -11.53 -3.85 10.60
N THR A 342 -10.98 -2.67 10.84
CA THR A 342 -11.53 -1.74 11.85
C THR A 342 -12.75 -0.98 11.33
N SER A 343 -13.54 -0.42 12.22
CA SER A 343 -14.75 0.36 11.89
C SER A 343 -14.47 1.66 11.12
N GLY A 344 -13.22 2.15 11.13
CA GLY A 344 -12.84 3.36 10.40
C GLY A 344 -12.65 3.18 8.89
N ASN A 345 -12.76 1.94 8.37
CA ASN A 345 -12.73 1.73 6.92
C ASN A 345 -14.07 2.09 6.29
N VAL A 346 -14.03 2.69 5.09
CA VAL A 346 -15.22 3.06 4.32
C VAL A 346 -15.28 2.28 3.01
N PHE A 347 -16.45 1.72 2.71
CA PHE A 347 -16.73 0.92 1.53
C PHE A 347 -17.87 1.56 0.76
N THR A 348 -17.57 2.20 -0.38
CA THR A 348 -18.55 2.90 -1.21
C THR A 348 -18.64 2.21 -2.56
N ASN A 349 -19.86 1.82 -2.96
CA ASN A 349 -20.11 1.13 -4.22
C ASN A 349 -19.14 -0.06 -4.44
N THR A 350 -18.99 -0.88 -3.41
CA THR A 350 -18.17 -2.10 -3.44
C THR A 350 -19.03 -3.34 -3.55
N SER A 351 -18.46 -4.43 -4.05
CA SER A 351 -19.09 -5.76 -4.05
C SER A 351 -18.14 -6.80 -3.45
N GLY A 352 -18.67 -7.94 -3.05
CA GLY A 352 -17.89 -9.01 -2.41
C GLY A 352 -17.62 -8.75 -0.93
N ASN A 353 -16.64 -9.44 -0.36
CA ASN A 353 -16.39 -9.42 1.08
C ASN A 353 -15.63 -8.16 1.53
N THR A 354 -16.11 -7.56 2.62
CA THR A 354 -15.51 -6.42 3.32
C THR A 354 -15.08 -6.75 4.75
N ALA A 355 -15.39 -7.94 5.22
CA ALA A 355 -15.12 -8.36 6.59
C ALA A 355 -13.78 -9.07 6.75
N GLY A 356 -13.20 -8.94 7.95
CA GLY A 356 -12.02 -9.69 8.34
C GLY A 356 -12.35 -11.09 8.88
N LYS A 357 -11.32 -11.78 9.36
CA LYS A 357 -11.39 -13.09 10.01
C LYS A 357 -10.28 -13.19 11.07
N ASN A 358 -10.62 -13.66 12.26
CA ASN A 358 -9.69 -13.74 13.38
C ASN A 358 -9.11 -12.36 13.78
N THR A 359 -8.27 -12.32 14.80
CA THR A 359 -7.63 -11.08 15.26
C THR A 359 -6.20 -11.01 14.75
N ALA A 360 -5.90 -9.95 14.00
CA ALA A 360 -4.56 -9.67 13.54
C ALA A 360 -3.69 -9.05 14.65
N PHE A 361 -2.40 -8.96 14.37
CA PHE A 361 -1.42 -8.35 15.28
C PHE A 361 -1.73 -6.89 15.59
N THR A 362 -1.17 -6.40 16.70
CA THR A 362 -1.13 -4.98 17.03
C THR A 362 0.22 -4.41 16.60
N PRO A 363 0.25 -3.35 15.76
CA PRO A 363 1.50 -2.69 15.40
C PRO A 363 2.22 -2.11 16.62
N PRO A 364 3.56 -2.26 16.73
CA PRO A 364 4.34 -1.73 17.87
C PRO A 364 4.71 -0.24 17.70
N TYR A 365 4.09 0.45 16.77
CA TYR A 365 4.29 1.86 16.44
C TYR A 365 2.94 2.55 16.27
N SER A 366 2.94 3.87 16.29
CA SER A 366 1.77 4.68 16.00
C SER A 366 1.89 5.37 14.65
N ILE A 367 0.79 5.46 13.93
CA ILE A 367 0.61 6.29 12.73
C ILE A 367 -0.66 7.09 12.96
N VAL A 368 -0.61 8.39 12.66
CA VAL A 368 -1.79 9.26 12.77
C VAL A 368 -2.87 8.77 11.83
N THR A 369 -4.01 8.39 12.40
CA THR A 369 -5.18 7.96 11.64
C THR A 369 -5.90 9.18 11.08
N LEU A 370 -6.15 9.19 9.78
CA LEU A 370 -7.01 10.16 9.13
C LEU A 370 -8.48 9.73 9.27
N LEU A 371 -9.37 10.67 9.37
CA LEU A 371 -10.78 10.37 9.13
C LEU A 371 -10.94 9.90 7.69
N ALA A 372 -11.77 8.88 7.46
CA ALA A 372 -11.98 8.35 6.11
C ALA A 372 -12.44 9.43 5.10
N SER A 373 -13.17 10.45 5.56
CA SER A 373 -13.55 11.62 4.73
C SER A 373 -12.34 12.42 4.22
N ALA A 374 -11.22 12.41 4.94
CA ALA A 374 -9.99 13.11 4.55
C ALA A 374 -9.05 12.22 3.71
N VAL A 375 -9.13 10.89 3.83
CA VAL A 375 -8.23 9.95 3.14
C VAL A 375 -8.23 10.19 1.64
N LYS A 376 -9.41 10.24 1.00
CA LYS A 376 -9.50 10.41 -0.45
C LYS A 376 -8.81 11.69 -0.94
N SER A 377 -9.05 12.82 -0.30
CA SER A 377 -8.46 14.11 -0.70
C SER A 377 -6.95 14.15 -0.45
N ASP A 378 -6.50 13.68 0.70
CA ASP A 378 -5.08 13.62 1.07
C ASP A 378 -4.29 12.73 0.09
N ILE A 379 -4.79 11.51 -0.14
CA ILE A 379 -4.11 10.54 -0.99
C ILE A 379 -4.13 10.95 -2.48
N SER A 380 -5.23 11.51 -2.96
CA SER A 380 -5.30 11.96 -4.36
C SER A 380 -4.37 13.13 -4.65
N ALA A 381 -4.07 13.95 -3.64
CA ALA A 381 -3.14 15.06 -3.76
C ALA A 381 -1.67 14.66 -3.52
N GLY A 382 -1.43 13.74 -2.58
CA GLY A 382 -0.09 13.46 -2.07
C GLY A 382 0.57 12.18 -2.59
N ALA A 383 -0.20 11.14 -2.96
CA ALA A 383 0.40 9.87 -3.35
C ALA A 383 0.99 9.88 -4.77
N GLY A 384 2.20 9.37 -4.90
CA GLY A 384 2.98 9.34 -6.13
C GLY A 384 4.24 10.20 -6.03
N ALA A 385 4.97 10.36 -7.13
CA ALA A 385 6.17 11.18 -7.20
C ALA A 385 5.81 12.68 -7.29
N THR A 386 5.31 13.22 -6.19
CA THR A 386 4.66 14.55 -6.13
C THR A 386 5.55 15.67 -5.63
N PHE A 387 6.76 15.38 -5.14
CA PHE A 387 7.64 16.42 -4.62
C PHE A 387 8.30 17.27 -5.71
N ALA A 388 8.21 18.57 -5.58
CA ALA A 388 8.76 19.53 -6.54
C ALA A 388 10.27 19.79 -6.39
N GLY A 389 10.99 19.08 -5.51
CA GLY A 389 12.45 19.25 -5.40
C GLY A 389 13.04 19.04 -4.00
N ASN A 390 12.25 18.77 -3.00
CA ASN A 390 12.74 18.45 -1.67
C ASN A 390 12.64 16.94 -1.40
N ILE A 391 13.72 16.29 -0.94
CA ILE A 391 13.72 14.85 -0.66
C ILE A 391 13.10 14.52 0.70
N CYS A 392 12.86 15.50 1.54
CA CYS A 392 12.30 15.33 2.87
C CYS A 392 11.05 16.20 3.05
N GLY A 393 9.92 15.72 2.56
CA GLY A 393 8.61 16.21 2.99
C GLY A 393 8.22 15.63 4.35
N SER A 394 7.29 16.25 5.07
CA SER A 394 6.68 15.66 6.28
C SER A 394 5.82 14.45 5.89
N PHE A 395 5.83 13.43 6.75
CA PHE A 395 4.89 12.29 6.67
C PHE A 395 3.54 12.67 7.29
#